data_ea84bd3606fad72d307c18940a09475d
#
_entry.id   ea84bd3606fad72d307c18940a09475d
#
_cell.length_a   1.000
_cell.length_b   1.000
_cell.length_c   1.000
_cell.angle_alpha   90.00
_cell.angle_beta   90.00
_cell.angle_gamma   90.00
#
_symmetry.space_group_name_H-M   'P 1'
#
loop_
_entity.id
_entity.type
_entity.pdbx_description
1 polymer ?
#
loop_
_entity_poly.entity_id
_entity_poly.type
_entity_poly.pdbx_seq_one_letter_code
_entity_poly.pdbx_strand_id
1 'polypeptide(L)'
;LFSLDYGYNFNYYNYFKSNFGGIAKKTDLTYSKYIDTYATAALTVPVDRYSVLSLRMNGGYDRYSYFQTTDYTDVMDRTQFPFFGLKLELDRNGLNYLLYPTRGIRQTISAIFVTGNEMYAPGTRSPDQVPRRSGDSRHWFGAQFVREHYYPVCKWFSVGYLAQLVVTNHPSFTNEYATNISSPAFTPTPHSRFVYIKEFRSNSFIGLGIMPTFEFAPKFYLKNSAYAFLPGDNNKVKENIHKRVRYMFNSSLVYQTAFGPVSLTLSKYDV
;
A
#
# COMPACT_ATOMS: atom_id res chain seq x y z
N LEU A 1 17.90 -20.26 -0.23
CA LEU A 1 17.47 -20.00 -1.60
C LEU A 1 17.97 -18.62 -2.03
N PHE A 2 18.52 -18.53 -3.22
CA PHE A 2 18.90 -17.26 -3.85
C PHE A 2 17.94 -16.99 -5.01
N SER A 3 17.42 -15.76 -5.13
CA SER A 3 16.65 -15.31 -6.28
C SER A 3 17.17 -13.99 -6.81
N LEU A 4 17.01 -13.81 -8.12
CA LEU A 4 17.26 -12.56 -8.83
C LEU A 4 16.01 -12.23 -9.63
N ASP A 5 15.44 -11.07 -9.36
CA ASP A 5 14.22 -10.60 -10.01
C ASP A 5 14.48 -9.24 -10.67
N TYR A 6 13.89 -9.05 -11.84
CA TYR A 6 13.85 -7.77 -12.52
C TYR A 6 12.39 -7.39 -12.80
N GLY A 7 12.02 -6.15 -12.51
CA GLY A 7 10.66 -5.69 -12.69
C GLY A 7 10.60 -4.31 -13.33
N TYR A 8 9.54 -4.12 -14.12
CA TYR A 8 9.13 -2.85 -14.66
C TYR A 8 7.63 -2.68 -14.41
N ASN A 9 7.28 -1.69 -13.59
CA ASN A 9 5.90 -1.38 -13.26
C ASN A 9 5.53 -0.02 -13.85
N PHE A 10 4.37 0.02 -14.45
CA PHE A 10 3.82 1.21 -15.03
C PHE A 10 2.40 1.41 -14.51
N ASN A 11 2.18 2.45 -13.74
CA ASN A 11 0.90 2.74 -13.10
C ASN A 11 0.41 4.13 -13.51
N TYR A 12 -0.84 4.19 -13.96
CA TYR A 12 -1.61 5.41 -14.07
C TYR A 12 -2.52 5.53 -12.87
N TYR A 13 -2.35 6.58 -12.10
CA TYR A 13 -3.29 6.90 -11.03
C TYR A 13 -4.20 8.04 -11.52
N ASN A 14 -5.45 7.69 -11.79
CA ASN A 14 -6.48 8.70 -11.93
C ASN A 14 -6.86 9.15 -10.52
N TYR A 15 -6.69 10.43 -10.22
CA TYR A 15 -7.21 11.01 -8.99
C TYR A 15 -8.73 11.10 -9.12
N PHE A 16 -9.42 10.06 -8.67
CA PHE A 16 -10.84 10.17 -8.43
C PHE A 16 -11.05 10.77 -7.04
N LYS A 17 -11.54 12.00 -6.96
CA LYS A 17 -12.33 12.39 -5.81
C LYS A 17 -13.61 11.56 -5.91
N SER A 18 -13.66 10.46 -5.16
CA SER A 18 -14.83 9.59 -5.08
C SER A 18 -15.93 10.30 -4.26
N ASN A 19 -16.67 11.16 -4.89
CA ASN A 19 -18.02 11.43 -4.45
C ASN A 19 -18.86 10.23 -4.91
N PHE A 20 -19.21 9.38 -3.97
CA PHE A 20 -20.09 8.25 -4.18
C PHE A 20 -21.42 8.78 -4.78
N GLY A 21 -21.71 8.45 -6.04
CA GLY A 21 -22.94 8.81 -6.74
C GLY A 21 -22.86 9.94 -7.76
N GLY A 22 -21.71 10.58 -7.95
CA GLY A 22 -21.52 11.60 -8.98
C GLY A 22 -20.52 11.16 -10.03
N ILE A 23 -20.88 11.27 -11.31
CA ILE A 23 -19.94 11.24 -12.43
C ILE A 23 -18.94 12.36 -12.15
N ALA A 24 -17.63 12.01 -11.99
CA ALA A 24 -16.58 12.97 -11.75
C ALA A 24 -16.65 14.09 -12.79
N LYS A 25 -16.72 15.34 -12.35
CA LYS A 25 -16.70 16.48 -13.26
C LYS A 25 -15.35 16.45 -13.99
N LYS A 26 -15.38 16.63 -15.30
CA LYS A 26 -14.23 16.61 -16.21
C LYS A 26 -13.07 17.55 -15.81
N THR A 27 -13.33 18.48 -14.90
CA THR A 27 -12.40 19.48 -14.37
C THR A 27 -11.49 18.98 -13.23
N ASP A 28 -11.76 17.79 -12.64
CA ASP A 28 -11.05 17.29 -11.46
C ASP A 28 -10.08 16.11 -11.76
N LEU A 29 -9.85 15.81 -13.03
CA LEU A 29 -8.99 14.71 -13.48
C LEU A 29 -7.54 15.19 -13.53
N THR A 30 -6.84 15.11 -12.43
CA THR A 30 -5.38 15.18 -12.40
C THR A 30 -4.80 13.79 -12.66
N TYR A 31 -3.93 13.68 -13.65
CA TYR A 31 -3.27 12.42 -13.98
C TYR A 31 -1.90 12.35 -13.32
N SER A 32 -1.67 11.30 -12.58
CA SER A 32 -0.37 10.98 -12.04
C SER A 32 0.15 9.71 -12.71
N LYS A 33 1.38 9.74 -13.20
CA LYS A 33 2.06 8.61 -13.82
C LYS A 33 3.23 8.19 -12.94
N TYR A 34 3.24 6.93 -12.54
CA TYR A 34 4.33 6.33 -11.80
C TYR A 34 4.98 5.23 -12.63
N ILE A 35 6.29 5.29 -12.78
CA ILE A 35 7.10 4.26 -13.41
C ILE A 35 8.15 3.85 -12.40
N ASP A 36 8.22 2.56 -12.13
CA ASP A 36 9.20 1.90 -11.28
C ASP A 36 9.94 0.85 -12.10
N THR A 37 11.27 0.97 -12.12
CA THR A 37 12.15 -0.02 -12.74
C THR A 37 13.14 -0.47 -11.68
N TYR A 38 13.19 -1.77 -11.39
CA TYR A 38 14.04 -2.27 -10.33
C TYR A 38 14.66 -3.63 -10.67
N ALA A 39 15.78 -3.88 -10.02
CA ALA A 39 16.38 -5.20 -9.92
C ALA A 39 16.52 -5.56 -8.42
N THR A 40 16.14 -6.77 -8.06
CA THR A 40 16.21 -7.28 -6.69
C THR A 40 17.00 -8.55 -6.63
N ALA A 41 17.98 -8.60 -5.73
CA ALA A 41 18.63 -9.83 -5.32
C ALA A 41 18.16 -10.21 -3.92
N ALA A 42 17.77 -11.47 -3.71
CA ALA A 42 17.28 -11.91 -2.42
C ALA A 42 17.96 -13.20 -1.97
N LEU A 43 18.34 -13.22 -0.70
CA LEU A 43 18.78 -14.42 0.02
C LEU A 43 17.73 -14.77 1.05
N THR A 44 17.13 -15.96 0.94
CA THR A 44 16.08 -16.44 1.83
C THR A 44 16.50 -17.72 2.52
N VAL A 45 16.38 -17.74 3.84
CA VAL A 45 16.72 -18.88 4.71
C VAL A 45 15.48 -19.30 5.49
N PRO A 46 15.08 -20.59 5.47
CA PRO A 46 14.03 -21.08 6.33
C PRO A 46 14.51 -21.06 7.79
N VAL A 47 13.70 -20.51 8.68
CA VAL A 47 13.95 -20.48 10.13
C VAL A 47 13.24 -21.65 10.79
N ASP A 48 11.98 -21.89 10.40
CA ASP A 48 11.18 -23.02 10.80
C ASP A 48 10.22 -23.45 9.68
N ARG A 49 9.30 -24.39 9.97
CA ARG A 49 8.34 -24.93 9.00
C ARG A 49 7.42 -23.85 8.37
N TYR A 50 7.19 -22.76 9.07
CA TYR A 50 6.24 -21.71 8.68
C TYR A 50 6.92 -20.36 8.50
N SER A 51 8.20 -20.23 8.84
CA SER A 51 8.88 -18.93 8.90
C SER A 51 10.12 -18.91 8.02
N VAL A 52 10.29 -17.82 7.29
CA VAL A 52 11.46 -17.55 6.46
C VAL A 52 12.05 -16.18 6.80
N LEU A 53 13.38 -16.11 6.83
CA LEU A 53 14.12 -14.86 6.94
C LEU A 53 14.70 -14.53 5.57
N SER A 54 14.42 -13.32 5.08
CA SER A 54 14.88 -12.85 3.77
C SER A 54 15.65 -11.55 3.90
N LEU A 55 16.82 -11.51 3.27
CA LEU A 55 17.56 -10.28 3.01
C LEU A 55 17.43 -9.95 1.52
N ARG A 56 16.90 -8.77 1.21
CA ARG A 56 16.69 -8.28 -0.15
C ARG A 56 17.51 -7.02 -0.39
N MET A 57 18.20 -6.98 -1.52
CA MET A 57 18.90 -5.80 -2.04
C MET A 57 18.21 -5.35 -3.31
N ASN A 58 17.74 -4.11 -3.35
CA ASN A 58 17.05 -3.53 -4.49
C ASN A 58 17.87 -2.37 -5.05
N GLY A 59 18.05 -2.33 -6.36
CA GLY A 59 18.49 -1.14 -7.06
C GLY A 59 17.45 -0.76 -8.10
N GLY A 60 17.11 0.51 -8.21
CA GLY A 60 16.03 0.90 -9.08
C GLY A 60 16.00 2.37 -9.44
N TYR A 61 14.97 2.70 -10.20
CA TYR A 61 14.71 4.04 -10.68
C TYR A 61 13.21 4.30 -10.70
N ASP A 62 12.79 5.21 -9.86
CA ASP A 62 11.42 5.68 -9.77
C ASP A 62 11.23 6.97 -10.56
N ARG A 63 10.14 7.08 -11.28
CA ARG A 63 9.72 8.30 -11.96
C ARG A 63 8.28 8.61 -11.63
N TYR A 64 8.08 9.75 -10.99
CA TYR A 64 6.77 10.34 -10.71
C TYR A 64 6.55 11.50 -11.67
N SER A 65 5.49 11.44 -12.46
CA SER A 65 5.11 12.51 -13.37
C SER A 65 3.68 12.92 -13.10
N TYR A 66 3.41 14.21 -13.06
CA TYR A 66 2.15 14.73 -12.61
C TYR A 66 1.69 15.91 -13.49
N PHE A 67 0.44 15.86 -13.93
CA PHE A 67 -0.24 16.98 -14.58
C PHE A 67 -1.09 17.74 -13.58
N GLN A 68 -0.93 19.04 -13.50
CA GLN A 68 -1.73 19.89 -12.62
C GLN A 68 -3.07 20.28 -13.24
N THR A 69 -3.16 20.22 -14.56
CA THR A 69 -4.34 20.58 -15.32
C THR A 69 -4.77 19.44 -16.22
N THR A 70 -5.99 19.53 -16.75
CA THR A 70 -6.50 18.62 -17.79
C THR A 70 -5.98 18.92 -19.18
N ASP A 71 -5.14 19.94 -19.34
CA ASP A 71 -4.55 20.30 -20.63
C ASP A 71 -3.33 19.42 -20.89
N TYR A 72 -3.45 18.52 -21.86
CA TYR A 72 -2.38 17.59 -22.26
C TYR A 72 -1.22 18.25 -22.99
N THR A 73 -1.33 19.54 -23.31
CA THR A 73 -0.24 20.31 -23.93
C THR A 73 0.76 20.83 -22.90
N ASP A 74 0.38 20.82 -21.63
CA ASP A 74 1.26 21.24 -20.53
C ASP A 74 2.39 20.23 -20.30
N VAL A 75 3.56 20.75 -19.94
CA VAL A 75 4.69 19.92 -19.51
C VAL A 75 4.42 19.46 -18.07
N MET A 76 4.56 18.15 -17.83
CA MET A 76 4.37 17.54 -16.50
C MET A 76 5.47 17.93 -15.53
N ASP A 77 5.12 18.12 -14.26
CA ASP A 77 6.10 18.04 -13.17
C ASP A 77 6.68 16.63 -13.12
N ARG A 78 8.00 16.54 -12.90
CA ARG A 78 8.70 15.25 -12.87
C ARG A 78 9.66 15.16 -11.72
N THR A 79 9.48 14.13 -10.90
CA THR A 79 10.44 13.70 -9.90
C THR A 79 11.03 12.35 -10.31
N GLN A 80 12.35 12.25 -10.31
CA GLN A 80 13.10 11.05 -10.63
C GLN A 80 13.95 10.69 -9.43
N PHE A 81 14.00 9.41 -9.12
CA PHE A 81 14.69 8.91 -7.93
C PHE A 81 15.41 7.60 -8.23
N PRO A 82 16.67 7.64 -8.74
CA PRO A 82 17.53 6.46 -8.71
C PRO A 82 17.85 6.13 -7.26
N PHE A 83 17.66 4.85 -6.88
CA PHE A 83 17.81 4.44 -5.49
C PHE A 83 18.48 3.08 -5.34
N PHE A 84 18.99 2.86 -4.14
CA PHE A 84 19.41 1.57 -3.61
C PHE A 84 18.67 1.33 -2.29
N GLY A 85 18.20 0.11 -2.09
CA GLY A 85 17.46 -0.30 -0.91
C GLY A 85 17.92 -1.63 -0.34
N LEU A 86 17.87 -1.74 0.98
CA LEU A 86 18.06 -2.99 1.72
C LEU A 86 16.79 -3.27 2.52
N LYS A 87 16.29 -4.52 2.45
CA LYS A 87 15.15 -4.96 3.25
C LYS A 87 15.47 -6.28 3.94
N LEU A 88 15.34 -6.29 5.25
CA LEU A 88 15.35 -7.50 6.07
C LEU A 88 13.90 -7.83 6.45
N GLU A 89 13.47 -9.05 6.21
CA GLU A 89 12.08 -9.48 6.43
C GLU A 89 12.02 -10.86 7.04
N LEU A 90 11.31 -10.99 8.16
CA LEU A 90 10.88 -12.25 8.74
C LEU A 90 9.40 -12.44 8.43
N ASP A 91 9.06 -13.41 7.60
CA ASP A 91 7.68 -13.75 7.24
C ASP A 91 7.32 -15.13 7.80
N ARG A 92 6.24 -15.19 8.56
CA ARG A 92 5.62 -16.41 9.07
C ARG A 92 4.26 -16.56 8.45
N ASN A 93 4.00 -17.68 7.79
CA ASN A 93 2.72 -17.97 7.15
C ASN A 93 2.23 -19.37 7.49
N GLY A 94 1.25 -19.44 8.41
CA GLY A 94 0.54 -20.65 8.81
C GLY A 94 -0.96 -20.56 8.51
N LEU A 95 -1.37 -19.75 7.53
CA LEU A 95 -2.77 -19.68 7.10
C LEU A 95 -3.18 -20.94 6.34
N ASN A 96 -4.44 -21.38 6.52
CA ASN A 96 -4.99 -22.55 5.82
C ASN A 96 -5.23 -22.29 4.33
N TYR A 97 -5.51 -21.04 3.93
CA TYR A 97 -5.67 -20.60 2.55
C TYR A 97 -4.92 -19.29 2.34
N LEU A 98 -4.31 -19.12 1.15
CA LEU A 98 -3.63 -17.88 0.76
C LEU A 98 -4.64 -16.72 0.57
N LEU A 99 -5.77 -17.03 -0.05
CA LEU A 99 -6.89 -16.09 -0.24
C LEU A 99 -8.07 -16.56 0.61
N TYR A 100 -8.71 -15.62 1.30
CA TYR A 100 -9.85 -15.87 2.17
C TYR A 100 -9.60 -16.93 3.28
N PRO A 101 -8.55 -16.74 4.09
CA PRO A 101 -8.26 -17.66 5.19
C PRO A 101 -9.36 -17.63 6.25
N THR A 102 -9.59 -18.80 6.87
CA THR A 102 -10.55 -18.98 7.97
C THR A 102 -9.88 -19.46 9.26
N ARG A 103 -8.60 -19.87 9.17
CA ARG A 103 -7.81 -20.35 10.30
C ARG A 103 -6.32 -20.11 10.08
N GLY A 104 -5.61 -19.87 11.18
CA GLY A 104 -4.16 -19.77 11.21
C GLY A 104 -3.67 -18.34 11.39
N ILE A 105 -2.36 -18.18 11.36
CA ILE A 105 -1.67 -16.92 11.62
C ILE A 105 -0.70 -16.61 10.49
N ARG A 106 -0.67 -15.34 10.09
CA ARG A 106 0.39 -14.75 9.30
C ARG A 106 1.00 -13.59 10.05
N GLN A 107 2.31 -13.51 10.08
CA GLN A 107 3.03 -12.42 10.72
C GLN A 107 4.25 -12.05 9.88
N THR A 108 4.39 -10.76 9.60
CA THR A 108 5.53 -10.23 8.87
C THR A 108 6.16 -9.10 9.67
N ILE A 109 7.46 -9.17 9.87
CA ILE A 109 8.26 -8.10 10.47
C ILE A 109 9.30 -7.71 9.45
N SER A 110 9.41 -6.44 9.12
CA SER A 110 10.44 -6.00 8.18
C SER A 110 11.06 -4.68 8.58
N ALA A 111 12.34 -4.53 8.24
CA ALA A 111 13.09 -3.29 8.31
C ALA A 111 13.62 -2.97 6.92
N ILE A 112 13.57 -1.70 6.54
CA ILE A 112 14.02 -1.21 5.24
C ILE A 112 14.96 -0.02 5.43
N PHE A 113 15.99 0.02 4.62
CA PHE A 113 16.83 1.21 4.40
C PHE A 113 16.82 1.54 2.93
N VAL A 114 16.63 2.79 2.58
CA VAL A 114 16.67 3.28 1.20
C VAL A 114 17.56 4.51 1.14
N THR A 115 18.36 4.60 0.10
CA THR A 115 19.18 5.78 -0.23
C THR A 115 19.14 6.03 -1.73
N GLY A 116 19.13 7.31 -2.12
CA GLY A 116 19.08 7.70 -3.52
C GLY A 116 19.20 9.20 -3.71
N ASN A 117 19.08 9.65 -4.95
CA ASN A 117 19.20 11.06 -5.30
C ASN A 117 17.93 11.55 -5.98
N GLU A 118 17.31 12.58 -5.41
CA GLU A 118 16.15 13.22 -6.02
C GLU A 118 16.58 14.18 -7.14
N MET A 119 15.94 14.05 -8.29
CA MET A 119 16.02 15.00 -9.41
C MET A 119 14.63 15.52 -9.71
N TYR A 120 14.39 16.80 -9.50
CA TYR A 120 13.11 17.45 -9.75
C TYR A 120 13.18 18.38 -10.96
N ALA A 121 12.19 18.26 -11.85
CA ALA A 121 11.99 19.16 -12.97
C ALA A 121 10.55 19.68 -12.96
N PRO A 122 10.33 20.99 -12.71
CA PRO A 122 9.01 21.57 -12.72
C PRO A 122 8.41 21.55 -14.13
N GLY A 123 7.11 21.41 -14.21
CA GLY A 123 6.34 21.57 -15.44
C GLY A 123 5.98 23.02 -15.72
N THR A 124 5.14 23.24 -16.75
CA THR A 124 4.74 24.59 -17.17
C THR A 124 3.84 25.31 -16.17
N ARG A 125 3.12 24.56 -15.33
CA ARG A 125 2.16 25.09 -14.34
C ARG A 125 2.40 24.53 -12.95
N SER A 126 3.66 24.35 -12.57
CA SER A 126 3.98 23.90 -11.20
C SER A 126 3.53 24.95 -10.18
N PRO A 127 2.73 24.60 -9.13
CA PRO A 127 2.35 25.52 -8.06
C PRO A 127 3.59 25.94 -7.26
N ASP A 128 4.55 25.04 -7.17
CA ASP A 128 5.80 25.28 -6.53
C ASP A 128 6.74 25.94 -7.55
N GLN A 129 6.94 27.25 -7.47
CA GLN A 129 7.96 27.95 -8.25
C GLN A 129 9.37 27.51 -7.83
N VAL A 130 9.52 26.24 -7.49
CA VAL A 130 10.78 25.65 -7.09
C VAL A 130 11.62 25.41 -8.34
N PRO A 131 12.85 25.96 -8.41
CA PRO A 131 13.71 25.76 -9.57
C PRO A 131 14.06 24.28 -9.73
N ARG A 132 14.42 23.89 -10.94
CA ARG A 132 14.93 22.55 -11.24
C ARG A 132 16.04 22.19 -10.25
N ARG A 133 15.89 21.05 -9.56
CA ARG A 133 16.87 20.50 -8.64
C ARG A 133 17.47 19.22 -9.20
N SER A 134 18.74 19.03 -9.00
CA SER A 134 19.45 17.83 -9.45
C SER A 134 20.36 17.35 -8.34
N GLY A 135 20.12 16.11 -7.86
CA GLY A 135 21.03 15.41 -6.97
C GLY A 135 20.87 15.67 -5.48
N ASP A 136 19.66 16.04 -5.02
CA ASP A 136 19.39 16.07 -3.57
C ASP A 136 19.41 14.65 -3.00
N SER A 137 20.39 14.35 -2.15
CA SER A 137 20.49 13.05 -1.50
C SER A 137 19.33 12.83 -0.53
N ARG A 138 18.66 11.70 -0.66
CA ARG A 138 17.58 11.25 0.21
C ARG A 138 17.90 9.88 0.78
N HIS A 139 17.72 9.72 2.08
CA HIS A 139 17.87 8.43 2.74
C HIS A 139 16.86 8.31 3.87
N TRP A 140 16.35 7.10 4.08
CA TRP A 140 15.42 6.83 5.16
C TRP A 140 15.47 5.39 5.64
N PHE A 141 14.96 5.20 6.83
CA PHE A 141 14.72 3.91 7.45
C PHE A 141 13.22 3.72 7.64
N GLY A 142 12.79 2.49 7.57
CA GLY A 142 11.41 2.12 7.87
C GLY A 142 11.35 0.78 8.58
N ALA A 143 10.33 0.62 9.40
CA ALA A 143 9.98 -0.65 10.04
C ALA A 143 8.49 -0.90 9.86
N GLN A 144 8.14 -2.16 9.63
CA GLN A 144 6.77 -2.60 9.47
C GLN A 144 6.54 -3.88 10.25
N PHE A 145 5.41 -3.93 10.91
CA PHE A 145 4.86 -5.11 11.54
C PHE A 145 3.45 -5.35 11.00
N VAL A 146 3.17 -6.56 10.53
CA VAL A 146 1.83 -6.99 10.10
C VAL A 146 1.52 -8.31 10.77
N ARG A 147 0.33 -8.42 11.36
CA ARG A 147 -0.18 -9.66 11.93
C ARG A 147 -1.63 -9.84 11.54
N GLU A 148 -1.91 -10.96 10.94
CA GLU A 148 -3.25 -11.47 10.69
C GLU A 148 -3.45 -12.78 11.45
N HIS A 149 -4.57 -12.95 12.11
CA HIS A 149 -4.88 -14.18 12.80
C HIS A 149 -6.36 -14.49 12.65
N TYR A 150 -6.68 -15.74 12.32
CA TYR A 150 -8.03 -16.23 12.09
C TYR A 150 -8.32 -17.37 13.05
N TYR A 151 -9.41 -17.26 13.78
CA TYR A 151 -9.89 -18.23 14.77
C TYR A 151 -11.19 -18.84 14.28
N PRO A 152 -11.27 -20.17 14.12
CA PRO A 152 -12.56 -20.85 13.95
C PRO A 152 -13.29 -20.84 15.28
N VAL A 153 -14.44 -20.17 15.34
CA VAL A 153 -15.29 -20.11 16.52
C VAL A 153 -16.21 -21.32 16.55
N CYS A 154 -16.78 -21.67 15.39
CA CYS A 154 -17.56 -22.88 15.19
C CYS A 154 -17.44 -23.35 13.72
N LYS A 155 -18.16 -24.42 13.34
CA LYS A 155 -18.04 -25.02 11.99
C LYS A 155 -18.40 -24.06 10.86
N TRP A 156 -19.30 -23.11 11.11
CA TRP A 156 -19.82 -22.18 10.11
C TRP A 156 -19.36 -20.73 10.33
N PHE A 157 -18.59 -20.45 11.39
CA PHE A 157 -18.17 -19.08 11.72
C PHE A 157 -16.71 -19.02 12.18
N SER A 158 -15.96 -18.09 11.59
CA SER A 158 -14.61 -17.74 12.02
C SER A 158 -14.46 -16.22 12.12
N VAL A 159 -13.55 -15.78 12.97
CA VAL A 159 -13.20 -14.37 13.14
C VAL A 159 -11.72 -14.18 12.92
N GLY A 160 -11.37 -13.23 12.04
CA GLY A 160 -10.01 -12.80 11.85
C GLY A 160 -9.78 -11.41 12.46
N TYR A 161 -8.54 -11.10 12.80
CA TYR A 161 -8.09 -9.74 13.06
C TYR A 161 -6.83 -9.42 12.26
N LEU A 162 -6.67 -8.14 11.91
CA LEU A 162 -5.46 -7.56 11.33
C LEU A 162 -4.92 -6.49 12.28
N ALA A 163 -3.61 -6.51 12.50
CA ALA A 163 -2.88 -5.40 13.10
C ALA A 163 -1.67 -5.08 12.22
N GLN A 164 -1.54 -3.83 11.82
CA GLN A 164 -0.42 -3.33 11.02
C GLN A 164 0.13 -2.07 11.66
N LEU A 165 1.43 -2.04 11.86
CA LEU A 165 2.19 -0.86 12.31
C LEU A 165 3.24 -0.57 11.26
N VAL A 166 3.31 0.69 10.84
CA VAL A 166 4.38 1.19 9.96
C VAL A 166 4.96 2.44 10.57
N VAL A 167 6.28 2.50 10.62
CA VAL A 167 7.03 3.67 11.08
C VAL A 167 8.17 3.91 10.11
N THR A 168 8.26 5.11 9.54
CA THR A 168 9.37 5.50 8.68
C THR A 168 9.69 6.98 8.84
N ASN A 169 10.94 7.32 8.68
CA ASN A 169 11.42 8.70 8.57
C ASN A 169 11.59 9.15 7.11
N HIS A 170 10.75 8.62 6.21
CA HIS A 170 10.76 8.98 4.79
C HIS A 170 10.68 10.50 4.62
N PRO A 171 11.68 11.14 4.00
CA PRO A 171 11.67 12.57 3.77
C PRO A 171 10.66 12.94 2.69
N SER A 172 10.11 14.14 2.75
CA SER A 172 9.29 14.66 1.68
C SER A 172 10.15 14.92 0.44
N PHE A 173 9.69 14.46 -0.71
CA PHE A 173 10.22 14.90 -2.00
C PHE A 173 9.85 16.38 -2.24
N THR A 174 10.54 17.01 -3.16
CA THR A 174 10.24 18.39 -3.58
C THR A 174 8.81 18.52 -4.08
N ASN A 175 8.27 17.49 -4.73
CA ASN A 175 6.88 17.44 -5.18
C ASN A 175 6.00 16.68 -4.20
N GLU A 176 4.89 17.27 -3.75
CA GLU A 176 3.95 16.65 -2.81
C GLU A 176 3.34 15.34 -3.36
N TYR A 177 3.09 15.27 -4.66
CA TYR A 177 2.53 14.05 -5.28
C TYR A 177 3.51 12.88 -5.24
N ALA A 178 4.80 13.14 -5.52
CA ALA A 178 5.83 12.13 -5.39
C ALA A 178 5.91 11.62 -3.94
N THR A 179 5.86 12.53 -2.96
CA THR A 179 5.84 12.21 -1.53
C THR A 179 4.62 11.33 -1.18
N ASN A 180 3.43 11.70 -1.62
CA ASN A 180 2.20 10.97 -1.33
C ASN A 180 2.17 9.58 -1.97
N ILE A 181 2.67 9.44 -3.21
CA ILE A 181 2.70 8.14 -3.91
C ILE A 181 3.76 7.21 -3.29
N SER A 182 4.91 7.74 -2.89
CA SER A 182 5.98 6.95 -2.25
C SER A 182 5.70 6.58 -0.80
N SER A 183 4.80 7.30 -0.12
CA SER A 183 4.43 7.01 1.27
C SER A 183 3.78 5.64 1.41
N PRO A 184 4.08 4.90 2.50
CA PRO A 184 3.45 3.63 2.79
C PRO A 184 1.93 3.70 2.77
N ALA A 185 1.29 2.67 2.21
CA ALA A 185 -0.15 2.58 2.08
C ALA A 185 -0.74 1.50 2.98
N PHE A 186 -1.89 1.77 3.57
CA PHE A 186 -2.71 0.76 4.23
C PHE A 186 -3.67 0.15 3.22
N THR A 187 -3.36 -1.07 2.75
CA THR A 187 -4.08 -1.76 1.67
C THR A 187 -4.51 -3.18 2.08
N PRO A 188 -5.41 -3.32 3.08
CA PRO A 188 -5.76 -4.62 3.65
C PRO A 188 -6.66 -5.46 2.74
N THR A 189 -7.35 -4.84 1.78
CA THR A 189 -8.27 -5.54 0.87
C THR A 189 -7.63 -5.76 -0.51
N PRO A 190 -8.02 -6.79 -1.27
CA PRO A 190 -7.53 -6.98 -2.64
C PRO A 190 -7.77 -5.73 -3.50
N HIS A 191 -8.95 -5.13 -3.42
CA HIS A 191 -9.31 -3.94 -4.20
C HIS A 191 -8.43 -2.72 -3.84
N SER A 192 -8.17 -2.47 -2.54
CA SER A 192 -7.35 -1.32 -2.09
C SER A 192 -5.90 -1.36 -2.59
N ARG A 193 -5.40 -2.53 -3.05
CA ARG A 193 -4.05 -2.68 -3.62
C ARG A 193 -3.94 -2.11 -5.03
N PHE A 194 -5.05 -2.00 -5.75
CA PHE A 194 -5.08 -1.53 -7.15
C PHE A 194 -5.55 -0.08 -7.27
N VAL A 195 -6.11 0.49 -6.21
CA VAL A 195 -6.64 1.85 -6.21
C VAL A 195 -5.73 2.76 -5.39
N TYR A 196 -5.37 3.92 -5.94
CA TYR A 196 -4.69 4.94 -5.17
C TYR A 196 -5.69 5.72 -4.32
N ILE A 197 -5.55 5.64 -3.00
CA ILE A 197 -6.38 6.38 -2.05
C ILE A 197 -5.43 7.13 -1.12
N LYS A 198 -5.35 8.47 -1.29
CA LYS A 198 -4.43 9.35 -0.57
C LYS A 198 -4.64 9.26 0.95
N GLU A 199 -5.89 9.18 1.38
CA GLU A 199 -6.32 9.22 2.78
C GLU A 199 -5.82 8.00 3.59
N PHE A 200 -5.46 6.90 2.93
CA PHE A 200 -4.91 5.69 3.54
C PHE A 200 -3.40 5.55 3.35
N ARG A 201 -2.70 6.68 3.20
CA ARG A 201 -1.25 6.73 3.11
C ARG A 201 -0.67 7.65 4.17
N SER A 202 0.41 7.22 4.80
CA SER A 202 1.17 8.01 5.78
C SER A 202 2.54 7.39 5.99
N ASN A 203 3.53 8.21 6.32
CA ASN A 203 4.87 7.74 6.66
C ASN A 203 4.88 6.85 7.90
N SER A 204 3.95 7.12 8.84
CA SER A 204 3.76 6.28 10.01
C SER A 204 2.27 6.10 10.25
N PHE A 205 1.84 4.87 10.56
CA PHE A 205 0.43 4.62 10.83
C PHE A 205 0.20 3.33 11.63
N ILE A 206 -0.98 3.26 12.23
CA ILE A 206 -1.54 2.05 12.80
C ILE A 206 -2.78 1.68 11.99
N GLY A 207 -2.84 0.45 11.51
CA GLY A 207 -4.00 -0.15 10.86
C GLY A 207 -4.51 -1.33 11.69
N LEU A 208 -5.81 -1.34 11.97
CA LEU A 208 -6.49 -2.42 12.68
C LEU A 208 -7.66 -2.93 11.85
N GLY A 209 -7.98 -4.21 11.96
CA GLY A 209 -9.11 -4.77 11.25
C GLY A 209 -9.74 -5.96 11.97
N ILE A 210 -11.03 -6.15 11.75
CA ILE A 210 -11.80 -7.32 12.16
C ILE A 210 -12.47 -7.93 10.93
N MET A 211 -12.44 -9.26 10.82
CA MET A 211 -12.82 -9.99 9.61
C MET A 211 -13.69 -11.22 9.96
N PRO A 212 -14.96 -11.03 10.33
CA PRO A 212 -15.90 -12.13 10.47
C PRO A 212 -16.16 -12.81 9.14
N THR A 213 -16.15 -14.14 9.13
CA THR A 213 -16.40 -14.99 7.97
C THR A 213 -17.44 -16.04 8.31
N PHE A 214 -18.50 -16.11 7.51
CA PHE A 214 -19.59 -17.06 7.66
C PHE A 214 -19.56 -18.05 6.50
N GLU A 215 -19.50 -19.36 6.81
CA GLU A 215 -19.65 -20.44 5.83
C GLU A 215 -21.09 -20.97 5.95
N PHE A 216 -21.94 -20.64 4.97
CA PHE A 216 -23.36 -21.05 4.97
C PHE A 216 -23.65 -22.25 4.08
N ALA A 217 -22.70 -22.64 3.25
CA ALA A 217 -22.69 -23.91 2.53
C ALA A 217 -21.23 -24.34 2.31
N PRO A 218 -20.94 -25.62 2.08
CA PRO A 218 -19.60 -26.10 1.80
C PRO A 218 -18.93 -25.29 0.70
N LYS A 219 -17.76 -24.70 1.00
CA LYS A 219 -17.00 -23.84 0.06
C LYS A 219 -17.65 -22.50 -0.29
N PHE A 220 -18.73 -22.10 0.39
CA PHE A 220 -19.43 -20.85 0.15
C PHE A 220 -19.37 -19.96 1.38
N TYR A 221 -18.72 -18.78 1.27
CA TYR A 221 -18.41 -17.92 2.40
C TYR A 221 -18.96 -16.51 2.15
N LEU A 222 -19.44 -15.88 3.23
CA LEU A 222 -19.62 -14.44 3.32
C LEU A 222 -18.55 -13.89 4.25
N LYS A 223 -17.58 -13.16 3.71
CA LYS A 223 -16.53 -12.50 4.49
C LYS A 223 -16.82 -11.00 4.57
N ASN A 224 -17.08 -10.51 5.77
CA ASN A 224 -17.14 -9.09 6.04
C ASN A 224 -15.81 -8.65 6.66
N SER A 225 -15.42 -7.41 6.42
CA SER A 225 -14.20 -6.86 6.98
C SER A 225 -14.39 -5.38 7.26
N ALA A 226 -14.00 -4.96 8.45
CA ALA A 226 -13.99 -3.57 8.86
C ALA A 226 -12.56 -3.22 9.31
N TYR A 227 -12.04 -2.11 8.78
CA TYR A 227 -10.69 -1.66 9.08
C TYR A 227 -10.70 -0.21 9.53
N ALA A 228 -9.82 0.11 10.47
CA ALA A 228 -9.54 1.44 10.94
C ALA A 228 -8.07 1.78 10.66
N PHE A 229 -7.83 2.95 10.12
CA PHE A 229 -6.51 3.50 9.81
C PHE A 229 -6.30 4.79 10.59
N LEU A 230 -5.20 4.88 11.34
CA LEU A 230 -4.79 6.04 12.09
C LEU A 230 -3.42 6.51 11.58
N PRO A 231 -3.33 7.63 10.82
CA PRO A 231 -2.06 8.19 10.40
C PRO A 231 -1.29 8.79 11.58
N GLY A 232 0.04 8.63 11.56
CA GLY A 232 0.97 9.12 12.59
C GLY A 232 1.54 10.52 12.33
N ASP A 233 0.97 11.31 11.42
CA ASP A 233 1.50 12.61 11.02
C ASP A 233 1.57 13.60 12.19
N ASN A 234 2.78 14.05 12.49
CA ASN A 234 3.06 14.97 13.61
C ASN A 234 2.38 16.33 13.46
N ASN A 235 2.14 16.79 12.23
CA ASN A 235 1.53 18.10 11.97
C ASN A 235 0.04 18.17 12.35
N LYS A 236 -0.62 17.03 12.54
CA LYS A 236 -2.05 16.93 12.90
C LYS A 236 -2.30 16.40 14.32
N VAL A 237 -1.25 16.31 15.14
CA VAL A 237 -1.38 15.81 16.53
C VAL A 237 -2.35 16.64 17.38
N LYS A 238 -2.58 17.92 17.05
CA LYS A 238 -3.54 18.80 17.74
C LYS A 238 -5.01 18.55 17.34
N GLU A 239 -5.29 17.80 16.28
CA GLU A 239 -6.65 17.45 15.91
C GLU A 239 -7.18 16.27 16.74
N ASN A 240 -8.49 16.28 17.04
CA ASN A 240 -9.15 15.17 17.72
C ASN A 240 -8.92 13.86 16.98
N ILE A 241 -8.53 12.82 17.71
CA ILE A 241 -8.18 11.49 17.17
C ILE A 241 -9.29 10.92 16.29
N HIS A 242 -10.56 11.17 16.64
CA HIS A 242 -11.74 10.72 15.88
C HIS A 242 -11.83 11.33 14.48
N LYS A 243 -11.28 12.54 14.25
CA LYS A 243 -11.25 13.17 12.92
C LYS A 243 -10.12 12.65 12.04
N ARG A 244 -9.15 11.98 12.63
CA ARG A 244 -7.96 11.42 11.95
C ARG A 244 -8.14 9.98 11.53
N VAL A 245 -8.99 9.21 12.24
CA VAL A 245 -9.25 7.81 11.91
C VAL A 245 -10.05 7.73 10.63
N ARG A 246 -9.61 6.88 9.70
CA ARG A 246 -10.31 6.55 8.45
C ARG A 246 -10.75 5.11 8.48
N TYR A 247 -11.87 4.82 7.86
CA TYR A 247 -12.47 3.49 7.88
C TYR A 247 -12.58 2.91 6.48
N MET A 248 -12.38 1.60 6.40
CA MET A 248 -12.69 0.80 5.20
C MET A 248 -13.63 -0.33 5.58
N PHE A 249 -14.62 -0.55 4.74
CA PHE A 249 -15.54 -1.69 4.87
C PHE A 249 -15.48 -2.50 3.58
N ASN A 250 -15.48 -3.82 3.74
CA ASN A 250 -15.48 -4.75 2.63
C ASN A 250 -16.41 -5.93 2.94
N SER A 251 -17.25 -6.30 1.99
CA SER A 251 -18.10 -7.48 2.04
C SER A 251 -17.87 -8.30 0.79
N SER A 252 -17.48 -9.56 0.95
CA SER A 252 -17.14 -10.48 -0.14
C SER A 252 -17.95 -11.75 -0.03
N LEU A 253 -18.69 -12.06 -1.08
CA LEU A 253 -19.30 -13.36 -1.30
C LEU A 253 -18.27 -14.22 -2.06
N VAL A 254 -17.85 -15.33 -1.48
CA VAL A 254 -16.75 -16.15 -1.98
C VAL A 254 -17.20 -17.57 -2.22
N TYR A 255 -16.91 -18.12 -3.40
CA TYR A 255 -17.07 -19.51 -3.72
C TYR A 255 -15.70 -20.15 -4.04
N GLN A 256 -15.32 -21.16 -3.28
CA GLN A 256 -14.03 -21.85 -3.44
C GLN A 256 -14.14 -22.93 -4.50
N THR A 257 -13.56 -22.69 -5.67
CA THR A 257 -13.50 -23.68 -6.77
C THR A 257 -12.21 -24.49 -6.71
N ALA A 258 -12.12 -25.55 -7.54
CA ALA A 258 -10.88 -26.33 -7.70
C ALA A 258 -9.73 -25.49 -8.31
N PHE A 259 -10.04 -24.44 -9.05
CA PHE A 259 -9.06 -23.54 -9.70
C PHE A 259 -8.72 -22.30 -8.86
N GLY A 260 -9.36 -22.13 -7.71
CA GLY A 260 -9.21 -20.99 -6.82
C GLY A 260 -10.54 -20.32 -6.46
N PRO A 261 -10.53 -19.31 -5.58
CA PRO A 261 -11.75 -18.63 -5.17
C PRO A 261 -12.29 -17.69 -6.26
N VAL A 262 -13.60 -17.74 -6.48
CA VAL A 262 -14.36 -16.73 -7.22
C VAL A 262 -15.08 -15.87 -6.22
N SER A 263 -15.00 -14.53 -6.32
CA SER A 263 -15.60 -13.63 -5.36
C SER A 263 -16.29 -12.43 -5.99
N LEU A 264 -17.42 -12.07 -5.41
CA LEU A 264 -18.08 -10.79 -5.64
C LEU A 264 -17.84 -9.91 -4.41
N THR A 265 -17.24 -8.74 -4.60
CA THR A 265 -16.79 -7.89 -3.51
C THR A 265 -17.35 -6.48 -3.62
N LEU A 266 -17.90 -5.98 -2.52
CA LEU A 266 -18.32 -4.60 -2.34
C LEU A 266 -17.37 -3.94 -1.34
N SER A 267 -16.79 -2.79 -1.70
CA SER A 267 -15.87 -2.04 -0.85
C SER A 267 -16.37 -0.61 -0.66
N LYS A 268 -16.29 -0.09 0.56
CA LYS A 268 -16.57 1.31 0.90
C LYS A 268 -15.37 1.89 1.64
N TYR A 269 -14.96 3.07 1.23
CA TYR A 269 -13.86 3.84 1.82
C TYR A 269 -14.39 5.14 2.38
N ASP A 270 -13.88 5.52 3.55
CA ASP A 270 -14.13 6.82 4.17
C ASP A 270 -13.08 7.80 3.62
N VAL A 271 -13.48 8.57 2.59
CA VAL A 271 -12.63 9.51 1.83
C VAL A 271 -13.31 10.85 1.66
#